data_b87b0cdd05d65b3113b0eb4b432eb9be
#
_entry.id   b87b0cdd05d65b3113b0eb4b432eb9be
#
_cell.length_a   1.000
_cell.length_b   1.000
_cell.length_c   1.000
_cell.angle_alpha   90.00
_cell.angle_beta   90.00
_cell.angle_gamma   90.00
#
_symmetry.space_group_name_H-M   'P 1'
#
loop_
_entity.id
_entity.type
_entity.pdbx_description
1 polymer ?
#
loop_
_entity_poly.entity_id
_entity_poly.type
_entity_poly.pdbx_seq_one_letter_code
_entity_poly.pdbx_strand_id
1 'polypeptide(L)'
;YKYHNRNFYADSSFLTYKDHLILAADGSALNIPTTAETLELYGSTSRKTTKPQAQIGLGCIYDVMNRMILESDCNRVKFDEMRLAQRQLERIPETIGDIPFIIIMDRGYPSTPAFIHMMDKNIKFIVRLKRNDYKKEQNNMSENDQLVKIKFDMSRIRCHEGTMDGERMKELGEISLRMVKIPLENGNWEVLATNLSQSEFNTEEISELYHMRWEIETAYETLKSRLQIENFTGTKPILLLQDIYSTISVSYTHLRAHETSAHL
;
A
#
# COMPACT_ATOMS: atom_id res chain seq x y z
N TYR A 1 -5.53 17.56 -5.96
CA TYR A 1 -4.66 16.62 -6.68
C TYR A 1 -5.46 15.62 -7.51
N LYS A 2 -6.56 15.04 -7.02
CA LYS A 2 -7.37 14.04 -7.75
C LYS A 2 -7.84 14.51 -9.14
N TYR A 3 -8.33 15.74 -9.26
CA TYR A 3 -8.70 16.31 -10.56
C TYR A 3 -7.52 16.32 -11.54
N HIS A 4 -6.36 16.67 -11.04
CA HIS A 4 -5.14 16.72 -11.85
C HIS A 4 -4.69 15.32 -12.29
N ASN A 5 -4.75 14.35 -11.36
CA ASN A 5 -4.43 12.95 -11.67
C ASN A 5 -5.36 12.39 -12.76
N ARG A 6 -6.67 12.67 -12.70
CA ARG A 6 -7.64 12.27 -13.74
C ARG A 6 -7.25 12.80 -15.13
N ASN A 7 -6.92 14.09 -15.21
CA ASN A 7 -6.49 14.67 -16.49
C ASN A 7 -5.19 14.05 -16.99
N PHE A 8 -4.27 13.73 -16.09
CA PHE A 8 -3.03 13.09 -16.46
C PHE A 8 -3.25 11.71 -17.10
N TYR A 9 -4.09 10.87 -16.51
CA TYR A 9 -4.36 9.53 -17.07
C TYR A 9 -5.32 9.56 -18.27
N ALA A 10 -6.08 10.64 -18.47
CA ALA A 10 -6.93 10.80 -19.64
C ALA A 10 -6.16 11.31 -20.88
N ASP A 11 -5.24 12.26 -20.69
CA ASP A 11 -4.69 13.07 -21.78
C ASP A 11 -3.18 12.92 -21.97
N SER A 12 -2.46 12.27 -21.03
CA SER A 12 -1.00 12.21 -21.08
C SER A 12 -0.49 10.80 -21.38
N SER A 13 0.71 10.72 -21.97
CA SER A 13 1.47 9.48 -22.00
C SER A 13 1.97 9.17 -20.60
N PHE A 14 1.58 8.04 -20.05
CA PHE A 14 2.02 7.53 -18.75
C PHE A 14 2.74 6.20 -18.92
N LEU A 15 3.59 5.89 -17.94
CA LEU A 15 4.40 4.67 -17.94
C LEU A 15 3.58 3.50 -17.38
N THR A 16 3.70 2.35 -18.06
CA THR A 16 3.10 1.09 -17.63
C THR A 16 4.12 -0.03 -17.71
N TYR A 17 3.89 -1.11 -16.98
CA TYR A 17 4.60 -2.36 -17.10
C TYR A 17 3.64 -3.44 -17.61
N LYS A 18 3.84 -3.95 -18.83
CA LYS A 18 2.93 -4.90 -19.50
C LYS A 18 1.46 -4.40 -19.42
N ASP A 19 1.25 -3.17 -19.82
CA ASP A 19 -0.05 -2.48 -19.83
C ASP A 19 -0.70 -2.25 -18.44
N HIS A 20 0.02 -2.50 -17.35
CA HIS A 20 -0.46 -2.24 -15.99
C HIS A 20 0.25 -1.04 -15.38
N LEU A 21 -0.48 -0.21 -14.65
CA LEU A 21 0.10 0.71 -13.67
C LEU A 21 0.62 -0.10 -12.49
N ILE A 22 1.77 0.31 -11.95
CA ILE A 22 2.35 -0.33 -10.77
C ILE A 22 2.12 0.58 -9.58
N LEU A 23 1.24 0.16 -8.69
CA LEU A 23 0.83 0.92 -7.52
C LEU A 23 1.44 0.34 -6.26
N ALA A 24 1.86 1.19 -5.31
CA ALA A 24 2.31 0.76 -4.00
C ALA A 24 1.38 1.35 -2.92
N ALA A 25 1.03 0.55 -1.91
CA ALA A 25 0.31 1.02 -0.73
C ALA A 25 1.24 1.01 0.48
N ASP A 26 1.25 2.12 1.23
CA ASP A 26 2.00 2.24 2.46
C ASP A 26 1.42 3.33 3.37
N GLY A 27 1.83 3.31 4.64
CA GLY A 27 1.46 4.29 5.65
C GLY A 27 2.66 4.96 6.29
N SER A 28 2.51 6.23 6.65
CA SER A 28 3.53 6.97 7.38
C SER A 28 2.91 7.83 8.49
N ALA A 29 3.61 7.98 9.61
CA ALA A 29 3.24 8.91 10.65
C ALA A 29 3.88 10.28 10.38
N LEU A 30 3.08 11.35 10.46
CA LEU A 30 3.53 12.73 10.39
C LEU A 30 3.44 13.35 11.79
N ASN A 31 4.49 14.04 12.23
CA ASN A 31 4.44 14.83 13.46
C ASN A 31 3.62 16.10 13.21
N ILE A 32 2.68 16.38 14.09
CA ILE A 32 1.81 17.55 14.00
C ILE A 32 1.91 18.37 15.28
N PRO A 33 1.52 19.66 15.28
CA PRO A 33 1.43 20.48 16.47
C PRO A 33 0.65 19.77 17.58
N THR A 34 1.24 19.68 18.78
CA THR A 34 0.69 18.94 19.91
C THR A 34 -0.24 19.86 20.74
N THR A 35 -1.53 19.62 20.66
CA THR A 35 -2.58 20.23 21.47
C THR A 35 -3.44 19.13 22.10
N ALA A 36 -4.31 19.47 23.05
CA ALA A 36 -5.27 18.50 23.59
C ALA A 36 -6.16 17.92 22.48
N GLU A 37 -6.65 18.77 21.57
CA GLU A 37 -7.51 18.39 20.45
C GLU A 37 -6.80 17.46 19.46
N THR A 38 -5.55 17.75 19.08
CA THR A 38 -4.80 16.91 18.14
C THR A 38 -4.40 15.56 18.74
N LEU A 39 -4.10 15.51 20.04
CA LEU A 39 -3.86 14.25 20.74
C LEU A 39 -5.12 13.38 20.83
N GLU A 40 -6.27 14.00 21.10
CA GLU A 40 -7.56 13.30 21.15
C GLU A 40 -7.95 12.73 19.78
N LEU A 41 -7.85 13.53 18.72
CA LEU A 41 -8.27 13.15 17.37
C LEU A 41 -7.32 12.15 16.71
N TYR A 42 -6.02 12.42 16.77
CA TYR A 42 -5.03 11.67 15.98
C TYR A 42 -4.16 10.73 16.80
N GLY A 43 -3.94 11.05 18.08
CA GLY A 43 -3.17 10.20 18.99
C GLY A 43 -1.67 10.45 18.95
N SER A 44 -0.90 9.50 19.50
CA SER A 44 0.56 9.55 19.62
C SER A 44 1.14 8.14 19.63
N THR A 45 2.36 7.98 19.12
CA THR A 45 3.17 6.76 19.25
C THR A 45 4.22 6.88 20.36
N SER A 46 4.31 8.02 21.05
CA SER A 46 5.28 8.25 22.13
C SER A 46 5.17 7.20 23.23
N ARG A 47 6.31 6.77 23.78
CA ARG A 47 6.34 5.88 24.93
C ARG A 47 5.83 6.62 26.17
N LYS A 48 5.26 5.88 27.14
CA LYS A 48 4.72 6.44 28.41
C LYS A 48 5.71 7.33 29.20
N THR A 49 7.01 7.17 28.94
CA THR A 49 8.09 7.92 29.64
C THR A 49 8.47 9.23 28.98
N THR A 50 7.93 9.56 27.81
CA THR A 50 8.22 10.80 27.08
C THR A 50 6.96 11.66 26.96
N LYS A 51 7.12 13.00 26.86
CA LYS A 51 5.99 13.87 26.54
C LYS A 51 5.35 13.40 25.24
N PRO A 52 4.01 13.25 25.21
CA PRO A 52 3.34 12.79 24.00
C PRO A 52 3.51 13.82 22.89
N GLN A 53 3.97 13.34 21.72
CA GLN A 53 3.99 14.10 20.48
C GLN A 53 2.78 13.67 19.64
N ALA A 54 1.90 14.61 19.30
CA ALA A 54 0.76 14.31 18.44
C ALA A 54 1.23 13.92 17.04
N GLN A 55 0.61 12.90 16.49
CA GLN A 55 0.92 12.40 15.16
C GLN A 55 -0.35 12.03 14.40
N ILE A 56 -0.35 12.28 13.09
CA ILE A 56 -1.40 11.85 12.17
C ILE A 56 -0.86 10.72 11.30
N GLY A 57 -1.66 9.68 11.09
CA GLY A 57 -1.34 8.61 10.17
C GLY A 57 -1.76 9.01 8.75
N LEU A 58 -0.84 9.03 7.81
CA LEU A 58 -1.07 9.27 6.39
C LEU A 58 -0.90 7.94 5.64
N GLY A 59 -2.00 7.41 5.07
CA GLY A 59 -1.95 6.25 4.19
C GLY A 59 -2.12 6.69 2.74
N CYS A 60 -1.26 6.18 1.84
CA CYS A 60 -1.27 6.53 0.42
C CYS A 60 -1.28 5.30 -0.48
N ILE A 61 -1.88 5.47 -1.68
CA ILE A 61 -1.60 4.65 -2.86
C ILE A 61 -0.82 5.51 -3.85
N TYR A 62 0.32 5.01 -4.27
CA TYR A 62 1.31 5.70 -5.09
C TYR A 62 1.59 4.94 -6.38
N ASP A 63 1.49 5.60 -7.53
CA ASP A 63 1.97 5.08 -8.80
C ASP A 63 3.49 5.23 -8.85
N VAL A 64 4.18 4.11 -8.79
CA VAL A 64 5.64 4.10 -8.64
C VAL A 64 6.38 4.49 -9.91
N MET A 65 5.80 4.21 -11.07
CA MET A 65 6.43 4.54 -12.36
C MET A 65 6.18 5.99 -12.76
N ASN A 66 4.98 6.52 -12.48
CA ASN A 66 4.61 7.90 -12.81
C ASN A 66 4.82 8.87 -11.64
N ARG A 67 5.27 8.36 -10.48
CA ARG A 67 5.60 9.14 -9.28
C ARG A 67 4.46 10.02 -8.79
N MET A 68 3.25 9.45 -8.73
CA MET A 68 2.05 10.19 -8.37
C MET A 68 1.31 9.54 -7.20
N ILE A 69 0.92 10.34 -6.19
CA ILE A 69 0.00 9.90 -5.14
C ILE A 69 -1.41 9.92 -5.72
N LEU A 70 -2.02 8.74 -5.88
CA LEU A 70 -3.36 8.59 -6.43
C LEU A 70 -4.43 8.74 -5.37
N GLU A 71 -4.23 8.13 -4.21
CA GLU A 71 -5.11 8.21 -3.05
C GLU A 71 -4.30 8.55 -1.80
N SER A 72 -4.89 9.35 -0.92
CA SER A 72 -4.31 9.66 0.38
C SER A 72 -5.40 9.94 1.40
N ASP A 73 -5.26 9.40 2.60
CA ASP A 73 -6.17 9.62 3.72
C ASP A 73 -5.40 9.86 5.02
N CYS A 74 -5.84 10.87 5.77
CA CYS A 74 -5.36 11.17 7.11
C CYS A 74 -6.22 10.49 8.16
N ASN A 75 -5.59 9.78 9.10
CA ASN A 75 -6.26 8.99 10.14
C ASN A 75 -5.56 9.17 11.50
N ARG A 76 -6.09 8.55 12.53
CA ARG A 76 -5.35 8.34 13.80
C ARG A 76 -4.04 7.62 13.49
N VAL A 77 -2.96 7.96 14.20
CA VAL A 77 -1.63 7.40 13.95
C VAL A 77 -1.58 5.85 14.05
N LYS A 78 -2.47 5.25 14.83
CA LYS A 78 -2.66 3.79 14.88
C LYS A 78 -3.94 3.42 14.16
N PHE A 79 -3.88 3.30 12.85
CA PHE A 79 -5.00 2.87 12.02
C PHE A 79 -4.73 1.48 11.41
N ASP A 80 -5.79 0.86 10.94
CA ASP A 80 -5.70 -0.40 10.19
C ASP A 80 -5.33 -0.06 8.74
N GLU A 81 -4.04 -0.19 8.42
CA GLU A 81 -3.48 0.14 7.10
C GLU A 81 -4.13 -0.69 6.00
N MET A 82 -4.41 -1.97 6.26
CA MET A 82 -5.02 -2.83 5.26
C MET A 82 -6.45 -2.42 4.92
N ARG A 83 -7.28 -2.14 5.94
CA ARG A 83 -8.65 -1.66 5.71
C ARG A 83 -8.66 -0.30 5.02
N LEU A 84 -7.69 0.55 5.33
CA LEU A 84 -7.55 1.83 4.64
C LEU A 84 -7.20 1.62 3.18
N ALA A 85 -6.20 0.79 2.88
CA ALA A 85 -5.80 0.47 1.51
C ALA A 85 -6.95 -0.15 0.70
N GLN A 86 -7.76 -1.03 1.28
CA GLN A 86 -8.94 -1.58 0.61
C GLN A 86 -9.92 -0.47 0.18
N ARG A 87 -10.26 0.47 1.08
CA ARG A 87 -11.12 1.61 0.74
C ARG A 87 -10.51 2.53 -0.32
N GLN A 88 -9.20 2.72 -0.28
CA GLN A 88 -8.47 3.50 -1.28
C GLN A 88 -8.50 2.80 -2.64
N LEU A 89 -8.27 1.48 -2.68
CA LEU A 89 -8.32 0.69 -3.92
C LEU A 89 -9.70 0.73 -4.59
N GLU A 90 -10.79 0.79 -3.81
CA GLU A 90 -12.14 0.94 -4.36
C GLU A 90 -12.35 2.27 -5.08
N ARG A 91 -11.58 3.32 -4.72
CA ARG A 91 -11.65 4.66 -5.35
C ARG A 91 -10.67 4.85 -6.51
N ILE A 92 -9.70 3.96 -6.69
CA ILE A 92 -8.70 4.07 -7.76
C ILE A 92 -9.34 4.21 -9.15
N PRO A 93 -10.39 3.44 -9.53
CA PRO A 93 -11.03 3.58 -10.84
C PRO A 93 -11.61 4.98 -11.10
N GLU A 94 -11.97 5.72 -10.05
CA GLU A 94 -12.43 7.12 -10.21
C GLU A 94 -11.32 8.04 -10.74
N THR A 95 -10.05 7.68 -10.55
CA THR A 95 -8.90 8.48 -10.95
C THR A 95 -8.28 8.00 -12.25
N ILE A 96 -8.13 6.69 -12.45
CA ILE A 96 -7.44 6.10 -13.59
C ILE A 96 -8.38 5.47 -14.62
N GLY A 97 -9.70 5.43 -14.36
CA GLY A 97 -10.66 4.73 -15.23
C GLY A 97 -10.43 3.22 -15.25
N ASP A 98 -10.51 2.63 -16.44
CA ASP A 98 -10.36 1.19 -16.65
C ASP A 98 -8.90 0.73 -16.87
N ILE A 99 -7.92 1.59 -16.61
CA ILE A 99 -6.50 1.23 -16.77
C ILE A 99 -6.16 0.10 -15.79
N PRO A 100 -5.64 -1.04 -16.27
CA PRO A 100 -5.25 -2.15 -15.39
C PRO A 100 -4.12 -1.74 -14.45
N PHE A 101 -4.11 -2.29 -13.24
CA PHE A 101 -3.05 -2.04 -12.28
C PHE A 101 -2.69 -3.28 -11.46
N ILE A 102 -1.47 -3.26 -10.94
CA ILE A 102 -0.95 -4.23 -9.95
C ILE A 102 -0.64 -3.44 -8.68
N ILE A 103 -1.20 -3.86 -7.53
CA ILE A 103 -0.89 -3.25 -6.23
C ILE A 103 0.21 -4.04 -5.52
N ILE A 104 1.24 -3.35 -5.04
CA ILE A 104 2.37 -3.92 -4.30
C ILE A 104 2.25 -3.49 -2.83
N MET A 105 2.35 -4.44 -1.91
CA MET A 105 2.19 -4.19 -0.48
C MET A 105 3.26 -4.90 0.35
N ASP A 106 3.66 -4.28 1.46
CA ASP A 106 4.61 -4.86 2.42
C ASP A 106 3.94 -5.90 3.34
N ARG A 107 4.78 -6.54 4.16
CA ARG A 107 4.44 -7.56 5.17
C ARG A 107 3.47 -7.08 6.29
N GLY A 108 3.05 -5.84 6.29
CA GLY A 108 2.00 -5.29 7.15
C GLY A 108 0.59 -5.64 6.68
N TYR A 109 0.42 -5.91 5.40
CA TYR A 109 -0.86 -6.03 4.71
C TYR A 109 -1.45 -7.45 4.57
N PRO A 110 -0.67 -8.57 4.63
CA PRO A 110 -1.23 -9.89 4.35
C PRO A 110 -2.30 -10.28 5.35
N SER A 111 -3.49 -10.59 4.85
CA SER A 111 -4.54 -11.28 5.59
C SER A 111 -5.42 -12.07 4.62
N THR A 112 -6.02 -13.17 5.10
CA THR A 112 -6.90 -13.98 4.26
C THR A 112 -8.08 -13.16 3.71
N PRO A 113 -8.79 -12.34 4.52
CA PRO A 113 -9.85 -11.48 3.99
C PRO A 113 -9.37 -10.48 2.94
N ALA A 114 -8.15 -9.93 3.09
CA ALA A 114 -7.61 -9.01 2.12
C ALA A 114 -7.35 -9.67 0.76
N PHE A 115 -6.79 -10.88 0.75
CA PHE A 115 -6.60 -11.62 -0.49
C PHE A 115 -7.93 -11.96 -1.17
N ILE A 116 -8.93 -12.43 -0.39
CA ILE A 116 -10.27 -12.69 -0.91
C ILE A 116 -10.87 -11.42 -1.52
N HIS A 117 -10.82 -10.29 -0.80
CA HIS A 117 -11.35 -9.02 -1.29
C HIS A 117 -10.71 -8.60 -2.62
N MET A 118 -9.38 -8.65 -2.71
CA MET A 118 -8.67 -8.30 -3.95
C MET A 118 -9.02 -9.26 -5.10
N MET A 119 -9.16 -10.56 -4.81
CA MET A 119 -9.54 -11.56 -5.83
C MET A 119 -10.98 -11.36 -6.28
N ASP A 120 -11.93 -11.14 -5.37
CA ASP A 120 -13.34 -10.87 -5.68
C ASP A 120 -13.52 -9.59 -6.53
N LYS A 121 -12.65 -8.60 -6.35
CA LYS A 121 -12.61 -7.35 -7.13
C LYS A 121 -11.72 -7.42 -8.38
N ASN A 122 -11.16 -8.60 -8.67
CA ASN A 122 -10.21 -8.80 -9.78
C ASN A 122 -9.00 -7.85 -9.76
N ILE A 123 -8.57 -7.43 -8.56
CA ILE A 123 -7.38 -6.60 -8.35
C ILE A 123 -6.16 -7.50 -8.40
N LYS A 124 -5.18 -7.16 -9.25
CA LYS A 124 -3.88 -7.84 -9.31
C LYS A 124 -2.98 -7.33 -8.20
N PHE A 125 -2.26 -8.23 -7.52
CA PHE A 125 -1.44 -7.86 -6.37
C PHE A 125 -0.14 -8.65 -6.26
N ILE A 126 0.85 -8.05 -5.58
CA ILE A 126 2.06 -8.70 -5.06
C ILE A 126 2.19 -8.27 -3.60
N VAL A 127 2.17 -9.19 -2.67
CA VAL A 127 2.22 -8.90 -1.22
C VAL A 127 3.30 -9.73 -0.56
N ARG A 128 4.18 -9.09 0.21
CA ARG A 128 5.21 -9.78 0.97
C ARG A 128 4.61 -10.46 2.20
N LEU A 129 4.93 -11.75 2.40
CA LEU A 129 4.54 -12.51 3.56
C LEU A 129 5.61 -12.42 4.67
N LYS A 130 5.17 -12.40 5.94
CA LYS A 130 6.06 -12.66 7.07
C LYS A 130 6.40 -14.15 7.12
N ARG A 131 7.52 -14.49 7.73
CA ARG A 131 7.95 -15.89 7.91
C ARG A 131 6.89 -16.78 8.60
N ASN A 132 6.04 -16.20 9.44
CA ASN A 132 5.00 -16.91 10.15
C ASN A 132 3.63 -16.86 9.47
N ASP A 133 3.44 -16.04 8.43
CA ASP A 133 2.21 -15.99 7.67
C ASP A 133 2.12 -17.25 6.80
N TYR A 134 1.03 -17.99 6.89
CA TYR A 134 0.86 -19.23 6.11
C TYR A 134 2.05 -20.19 6.23
N LYS A 135 2.65 -20.28 7.46
CA LYS A 135 3.89 -21.03 7.70
C LYS A 135 3.83 -22.49 7.24
N LYS A 136 2.68 -23.14 7.44
CA LYS A 136 2.46 -24.52 7.01
C LYS A 136 2.55 -24.64 5.49
N GLU A 137 1.91 -23.72 4.81
CA GLU A 137 1.88 -23.67 3.36
C GLU A 137 3.26 -23.31 2.80
N GLN A 138 3.94 -22.30 3.36
CA GLN A 138 5.30 -21.94 2.96
C GLN A 138 6.31 -23.10 3.15
N ASN A 139 6.20 -23.86 4.24
CA ASN A 139 7.09 -24.99 4.51
C ASN A 139 6.84 -26.20 3.61
N ASN A 140 5.60 -26.35 3.13
CA ASN A 140 5.21 -27.48 2.26
C ASN A 140 5.44 -27.19 0.76
N MET A 141 5.98 -26.04 0.41
CA MET A 141 6.33 -25.75 -0.98
C MET A 141 7.45 -26.67 -1.45
N SER A 142 7.22 -27.38 -2.55
CA SER A 142 8.19 -28.23 -3.23
C SER A 142 9.07 -27.45 -4.21
N GLU A 143 8.55 -26.34 -4.73
CA GLU A 143 9.23 -25.44 -5.67
C GLU A 143 9.25 -24.01 -5.10
N ASN A 144 10.19 -23.21 -5.60
CA ASN A 144 10.30 -21.82 -5.16
C ASN A 144 9.22 -20.91 -5.73
N ASP A 145 8.52 -21.34 -6.76
CA ASP A 145 7.43 -20.63 -7.42
C ASP A 145 6.33 -21.61 -7.77
N GLN A 146 5.25 -21.59 -7.01
CA GLN A 146 4.13 -22.50 -7.22
C GLN A 146 2.79 -21.94 -6.75
N LEU A 147 1.71 -22.48 -7.27
CA LEU A 147 0.36 -22.26 -6.79
C LEU A 147 0.12 -23.06 -5.50
N VAL A 148 -0.26 -22.39 -4.43
CA VAL A 148 -0.46 -22.97 -3.10
C VAL A 148 -1.92 -22.82 -2.69
N LYS A 149 -2.54 -23.91 -2.27
CA LYS A 149 -3.90 -23.92 -1.73
C LYS A 149 -3.90 -23.60 -0.24
N ILE A 150 -4.68 -22.60 0.14
CA ILE A 150 -4.87 -22.15 1.52
C ILE A 150 -6.28 -22.56 1.94
N LYS A 151 -6.38 -23.62 2.72
CA LYS A 151 -7.67 -24.10 3.27
C LYS A 151 -8.09 -23.29 4.48
N PHE A 152 -9.37 -23.03 4.59
CA PHE A 152 -9.95 -22.30 5.71
C PHE A 152 -10.50 -23.30 6.74
N ASP A 153 -9.63 -23.73 7.64
CA ASP A 153 -10.04 -24.52 8.80
C ASP A 153 -10.76 -23.64 9.84
N MET A 154 -11.38 -24.29 10.81
CA MET A 154 -12.15 -23.59 11.86
C MET A 154 -11.28 -22.62 12.67
N SER A 155 -9.96 -22.84 12.76
CA SER A 155 -9.06 -21.94 13.49
C SER A 155 -8.88 -20.61 12.77
N ARG A 156 -8.79 -20.62 11.44
CA ARG A 156 -8.71 -19.41 10.60
C ARG A 156 -10.05 -18.67 10.56
N ILE A 157 -11.16 -19.39 10.45
CA ILE A 157 -12.49 -18.78 10.38
C ILE A 157 -12.88 -18.14 11.71
N ARG A 158 -12.53 -18.76 12.86
CA ARG A 158 -12.91 -18.28 14.19
C ARG A 158 -12.49 -16.83 14.47
N CYS A 159 -11.35 -16.40 13.95
CA CYS A 159 -10.89 -15.01 14.10
C CYS A 159 -11.80 -13.99 13.39
N HIS A 160 -12.63 -14.45 12.46
CA HIS A 160 -13.56 -13.66 11.65
C HIS A 160 -15.02 -14.05 11.86
N GLU A 161 -15.32 -14.83 12.93
CA GLU A 161 -16.67 -15.32 13.22
C GLU A 161 -17.64 -14.15 13.42
N GLY A 162 -18.84 -14.26 12.82
CA GLY A 162 -19.85 -13.21 12.88
C GLY A 162 -19.58 -11.99 12.00
N THR A 163 -18.56 -12.02 11.17
CA THR A 163 -18.27 -10.96 10.18
C THR A 163 -18.57 -11.44 8.75
N MET A 164 -18.75 -10.48 7.83
CA MET A 164 -18.91 -10.79 6.39
C MET A 164 -17.71 -11.56 5.84
N ASP A 165 -16.50 -11.23 6.31
CA ASP A 165 -15.26 -11.91 5.91
C ASP A 165 -15.30 -13.39 6.33
N GLY A 166 -15.76 -13.68 7.55
CA GLY A 166 -15.90 -15.05 8.06
C GLY A 166 -16.91 -15.87 7.27
N GLU A 167 -18.06 -15.29 6.91
CA GLU A 167 -19.06 -15.97 6.08
C GLU A 167 -18.51 -16.22 4.66
N ARG A 168 -17.82 -15.26 4.07
CA ARG A 168 -17.17 -15.42 2.76
C ARG A 168 -16.10 -16.51 2.77
N MET A 169 -15.29 -16.59 3.84
CA MET A 169 -14.33 -17.67 4.01
C MET A 169 -14.99 -19.05 4.11
N LYS A 170 -16.11 -19.16 4.85
CA LYS A 170 -16.88 -20.43 4.94
C LYS A 170 -17.41 -20.86 3.57
N GLU A 171 -17.95 -19.93 2.80
CA GLU A 171 -18.49 -20.17 1.46
C GLU A 171 -17.41 -20.67 0.50
N LEU A 172 -16.23 -20.04 0.49
CA LEU A 172 -15.12 -20.39 -0.40
C LEU A 172 -14.41 -21.69 0.01
N GLY A 173 -14.29 -21.97 1.31
CA GLY A 173 -13.56 -23.10 1.87
C GLY A 173 -12.04 -23.07 1.69
N GLU A 174 -11.55 -22.60 0.55
CA GLU A 174 -10.11 -22.42 0.24
C GLU A 174 -9.90 -21.33 -0.79
N ILE A 175 -8.68 -20.79 -0.85
CA ILE A 175 -8.19 -19.98 -1.98
C ILE A 175 -6.87 -20.55 -2.50
N SER A 176 -6.53 -20.21 -3.74
CA SER A 176 -5.24 -20.51 -4.33
C SER A 176 -4.45 -19.23 -4.53
N LEU A 177 -3.22 -19.17 -3.97
CA LEU A 177 -2.27 -18.08 -4.18
C LEU A 177 -0.98 -18.62 -4.77
N ARG A 178 -0.41 -17.93 -5.74
CA ARG A 178 0.95 -18.18 -6.17
C ARG A 178 1.89 -17.63 -5.12
N MET A 179 2.75 -18.47 -4.58
CA MET A 179 3.81 -18.09 -3.65
C MET A 179 5.17 -18.22 -4.34
N VAL A 180 5.95 -17.14 -4.28
CA VAL A 180 7.26 -17.04 -4.90
C VAL A 180 8.31 -16.80 -3.81
N LYS A 181 9.28 -17.70 -3.68
CA LYS A 181 10.42 -17.58 -2.75
C LYS A 181 11.61 -16.97 -3.47
N ILE A 182 12.02 -15.79 -3.03
CA ILE A 182 13.16 -15.05 -3.56
C ILE A 182 14.33 -15.21 -2.57
N PRO A 183 15.49 -15.71 -3.00
CA PRO A 183 16.67 -15.80 -2.15
C PRO A 183 17.23 -14.39 -1.88
N LEU A 184 17.60 -14.13 -0.63
CA LEU A 184 18.26 -12.89 -0.21
C LEU A 184 19.77 -13.16 -0.01
N GLU A 185 20.59 -12.12 -0.17
CA GLU A 185 22.05 -12.19 -0.05
C GLU A 185 22.53 -12.74 1.31
N ASN A 186 21.73 -12.53 2.37
CA ASN A 186 22.03 -13.02 3.72
C ASN A 186 21.65 -14.50 3.96
N GLY A 187 21.32 -15.24 2.92
CA GLY A 187 20.91 -16.64 2.98
C GLY A 187 19.48 -16.89 3.49
N ASN A 188 18.71 -15.82 3.73
CA ASN A 188 17.27 -15.90 4.03
C ASN A 188 16.43 -15.90 2.74
N TRP A 189 15.13 -16.07 2.91
CA TRP A 189 14.16 -16.01 1.82
C TRP A 189 13.15 -14.91 2.07
N GLU A 190 12.80 -14.21 1.01
CA GLU A 190 11.59 -13.39 0.94
C GLU A 190 10.49 -14.22 0.26
N VAL A 191 9.28 -14.18 0.77
CA VAL A 191 8.15 -14.89 0.18
C VAL A 191 7.10 -13.87 -0.24
N LEU A 192 6.77 -13.88 -1.51
CA LEU A 192 5.76 -13.03 -2.13
C LEU A 192 4.53 -13.88 -2.46
N ALA A 193 3.34 -13.37 -2.10
CA ALA A 193 2.06 -13.94 -2.49
C ALA A 193 1.44 -13.08 -3.60
N THR A 194 0.91 -13.71 -4.64
CA THR A 194 0.33 -13.01 -5.79
C THR A 194 -0.79 -13.81 -6.43
N ASN A 195 -1.67 -13.14 -7.18
CA ASN A 195 -2.63 -13.75 -8.10
C ASN A 195 -2.21 -13.61 -9.58
N LEU A 196 -1.00 -13.12 -9.85
CA LEU A 196 -0.45 -13.05 -11.20
C LEU A 196 -0.05 -14.45 -11.69
N SER A 197 -0.37 -14.78 -12.93
CA SER A 197 -0.04 -16.11 -13.51
C SER A 197 1.44 -16.21 -13.86
N GLN A 198 1.99 -17.44 -13.84
CA GLN A 198 3.37 -17.69 -14.27
C GLN A 198 3.58 -17.48 -15.77
N SER A 199 2.51 -17.63 -16.58
CA SER A 199 2.57 -17.42 -18.03
C SER A 199 2.70 -15.95 -18.42
N GLU A 200 2.20 -15.02 -17.57
CA GLU A 200 2.24 -13.58 -17.82
C GLU A 200 3.44 -12.91 -17.14
N PHE A 201 3.80 -13.39 -15.94
CA PHE A 201 4.86 -12.81 -15.11
C PHE A 201 5.74 -13.94 -14.55
N ASN A 202 7.00 -14.00 -14.96
CA ASN A 202 7.96 -14.96 -14.41
C ASN A 202 8.43 -14.55 -13.00
N THR A 203 9.24 -15.39 -12.35
CA THR A 203 9.73 -15.18 -10.98
C THR A 203 10.57 -13.92 -10.85
N GLU A 204 11.43 -13.65 -11.81
CA GLU A 204 12.31 -12.48 -11.85
C GLU A 204 11.50 -11.20 -11.94
N GLU A 205 10.50 -11.15 -12.81
CA GLU A 205 9.61 -10.01 -12.97
C GLU A 205 8.78 -9.74 -11.70
N ILE A 206 8.30 -10.78 -11.01
CA ILE A 206 7.62 -10.62 -9.71
C ILE A 206 8.55 -10.00 -8.67
N SER A 207 9.83 -10.42 -8.65
CA SER A 207 10.83 -9.85 -7.77
C SER A 207 11.12 -8.37 -8.09
N GLU A 208 11.35 -8.06 -9.36
CA GLU A 208 11.61 -6.69 -9.83
C GLU A 208 10.45 -5.75 -9.52
N LEU A 209 9.22 -6.17 -9.83
CA LEU A 209 8.02 -5.40 -9.52
C LEU A 209 7.90 -5.15 -8.02
N TYR A 210 8.14 -6.17 -7.18
CA TYR A 210 8.07 -5.99 -5.75
C TYR A 210 9.13 -5.00 -5.23
N HIS A 211 10.33 -4.99 -5.80
CA HIS A 211 11.38 -4.04 -5.40
C HIS A 211 11.01 -2.58 -5.70
N MET A 212 10.17 -2.32 -6.71
CA MET A 212 9.66 -0.97 -6.98
C MET A 212 8.84 -0.39 -5.81
N ARG A 213 8.38 -1.20 -4.87
CA ARG A 213 7.68 -0.75 -3.66
C ARG A 213 8.45 0.33 -2.89
N TRP A 214 9.80 0.29 -2.92
CA TRP A 214 10.63 1.27 -2.23
C TRP A 214 10.40 2.73 -2.70
N GLU A 215 9.86 2.92 -3.88
CA GLU A 215 9.56 4.26 -4.40
C GLU A 215 8.52 5.01 -3.53
N ILE A 216 7.58 4.32 -2.88
CA ILE A 216 6.64 4.98 -1.96
C ILE A 216 7.34 5.47 -0.68
N GLU A 217 8.35 4.74 -0.17
CA GLU A 217 9.14 5.18 0.98
C GLU A 217 9.95 6.43 0.60
N THR A 218 10.55 6.45 -0.59
CA THR A 218 11.23 7.62 -1.17
C THR A 218 10.28 8.80 -1.37
N ALA A 219 9.02 8.55 -1.78
CA ALA A 219 8.00 9.57 -1.89
C ALA A 219 7.67 10.19 -0.53
N TYR A 220 7.50 9.38 0.53
CA TYR A 220 7.31 9.90 1.90
C TYR A 220 8.53 10.69 2.41
N GLU A 221 9.75 10.23 2.13
CA GLU A 221 10.96 10.96 2.48
C GLU A 221 10.99 12.31 1.77
N THR A 222 10.62 12.37 0.49
CA THR A 222 10.50 13.62 -0.26
C THR A 222 9.46 14.57 0.33
N LEU A 223 8.28 14.06 0.69
CA LEU A 223 7.24 14.86 1.36
C LEU A 223 7.75 15.45 2.67
N LYS A 224 8.46 14.67 3.48
CA LYS A 224 8.97 15.11 4.80
C LYS A 224 10.17 16.04 4.70
N SER A 225 11.18 15.66 3.89
CA SER A 225 12.46 16.37 3.84
C SER A 225 12.45 17.58 2.90
N ARG A 226 11.96 17.40 1.67
CA ARG A 226 12.01 18.45 0.63
C ARG A 226 10.81 19.37 0.66
N LEU A 227 9.60 18.80 0.77
CA LEU A 227 8.35 19.56 0.77
C LEU A 227 7.90 19.94 2.18
N GLN A 228 8.62 19.47 3.21
CA GLN A 228 8.40 19.84 4.61
C GLN A 228 6.95 19.72 5.05
N ILE A 229 6.30 18.61 4.71
CA ILE A 229 4.87 18.35 4.98
C ILE A 229 4.51 18.47 6.48
N GLU A 230 5.50 18.41 7.37
CA GLU A 230 5.36 18.58 8.82
C GLU A 230 5.50 20.06 9.26
N ASN A 231 5.64 21.01 8.33
CA ASN A 231 5.70 22.44 8.63
C ASN A 231 4.32 23.08 8.50
N PHE A 232 3.57 23.09 9.59
CA PHE A 232 2.19 23.51 9.63
C PHE A 232 2.01 25.00 9.89
N THR A 233 1.07 25.64 9.19
CA THR A 233 0.72 27.05 9.35
C THR A 233 -0.19 27.32 10.55
N GLY A 234 -0.81 26.27 11.12
CA GLY A 234 -1.72 26.37 12.27
C GLY A 234 -1.77 25.11 13.11
N THR A 235 -2.58 25.15 14.16
CA THR A 235 -2.72 24.03 15.11
C THR A 235 -4.09 23.36 15.07
N LYS A 236 -5.07 23.97 14.38
CA LYS A 236 -6.41 23.42 14.27
C LYS A 236 -6.44 22.25 13.27
N PRO A 237 -7.17 21.17 13.55
CA PRO A 237 -7.23 19.98 12.68
C PRO A 237 -7.52 20.29 11.22
N ILE A 238 -8.43 21.21 10.93
CA ILE A 238 -8.78 21.57 9.55
C ILE A 238 -7.61 22.22 8.80
N LEU A 239 -6.80 23.04 9.47
CA LEU A 239 -5.63 23.69 8.88
C LEU A 239 -4.53 22.66 8.62
N LEU A 240 -4.34 21.70 9.55
CA LEU A 240 -3.38 20.59 9.36
C LEU A 240 -3.72 19.77 8.13
N LEU A 241 -4.99 19.39 7.95
CA LEU A 241 -5.44 18.67 6.78
C LEU A 241 -5.25 19.49 5.49
N GLN A 242 -5.55 20.78 5.54
CA GLN A 242 -5.35 21.68 4.40
C GLN A 242 -3.88 21.74 3.99
N ASP A 243 -2.97 21.90 4.96
CA ASP A 243 -1.52 21.95 4.71
C ASP A 243 -1.02 20.61 4.12
N ILE A 244 -1.45 19.47 4.67
CA ILE A 244 -1.09 18.14 4.17
C ILE A 244 -1.55 17.96 2.72
N TYR A 245 -2.84 18.19 2.42
CA TYR A 245 -3.36 17.99 1.07
C TYR A 245 -2.82 19.02 0.06
N SER A 246 -2.50 20.23 0.49
CA SER A 246 -1.82 21.23 -0.35
C SER A 246 -0.42 20.75 -0.72
N THR A 247 0.36 20.23 0.24
CA THR A 247 1.69 19.68 0.00
C THR A 247 1.64 18.48 -0.93
N ILE A 248 0.70 17.56 -0.74
CA ILE A 248 0.47 16.44 -1.67
C ILE A 248 0.12 16.96 -3.07
N SER A 249 -0.69 18.03 -3.17
CA SER A 249 -1.08 18.58 -4.46
C SER A 249 0.07 19.18 -5.26
N VAL A 250 1.12 19.66 -4.62
CA VAL A 250 2.29 20.21 -5.30
C VAL A 250 3.43 19.20 -5.47
N SER A 251 3.36 18.04 -4.81
CA SER A 251 4.45 17.05 -4.82
C SER A 251 4.81 16.58 -6.23
N TYR A 252 3.81 16.36 -7.09
CA TYR A 252 4.05 15.90 -8.46
C TYR A 252 4.62 16.99 -9.38
N THR A 253 4.35 18.27 -9.13
CA THR A 253 4.95 19.36 -9.92
C THR A 253 6.45 19.46 -9.69
N HIS A 254 6.88 19.23 -8.45
CA HIS A 254 8.31 19.18 -8.09
C HIS A 254 9.03 17.99 -8.71
N LEU A 255 8.40 16.82 -8.73
CA LEU A 255 9.00 15.60 -9.29
C LEU A 255 9.19 15.72 -10.81
N ARG A 256 8.24 16.31 -11.53
CA ARG A 256 8.35 16.55 -12.98
C ARG A 256 9.32 17.66 -13.36
N ALA A 257 9.40 18.74 -12.58
CA ALA A 257 10.33 19.84 -12.87
C ALA A 257 11.80 19.40 -12.83
N HIS A 258 12.14 18.41 -12.01
CA HIS A 258 13.49 17.85 -11.94
C HIS A 258 13.85 16.96 -13.14
N GLU A 259 12.89 16.28 -13.78
CA GLU A 259 13.15 15.46 -14.98
C GLU A 259 13.47 16.33 -16.20
N THR A 260 12.78 17.47 -16.36
CA THR A 260 13.07 18.43 -17.44
C THR A 260 14.42 19.13 -17.27
N SER A 261 14.93 19.25 -16.03
CA SER A 261 16.24 19.85 -15.74
C SER A 261 17.41 18.87 -15.88
N ALA A 262 17.15 17.55 -15.82
CA ALA A 262 18.19 16.53 -15.96
C ALA A 262 18.43 16.10 -17.43
N HIS A 263 17.63 16.59 -18.36
CA HIS A 263 17.72 16.35 -19.81
C HIS A 263 18.18 17.60 -20.59
N LEU A 264 18.59 18.67 -19.93
CA LEU A 264 19.28 19.84 -20.48
C LEU A 264 20.74 19.85 -20.02
#